data_6d6994034df82e2d200ced563bb6a0bc
#
_entry.id   6d6994034df82e2d200ced563bb6a0bc
#
_cell.length_a   1.000
_cell.length_b   1.000
_cell.length_c   1.000
_cell.angle_alpha   90.00
_cell.angle_beta   90.00
_cell.angle_gamma   90.00
#
_symmetry.space_group_name_H-M   'P 1'
#
loop_
_entity.id
_entity.type
_entity.pdbx_description
1 polymer ?
#
loop_
_entity_poly.entity_id
_entity_poly.type
_entity_poly.pdbx_seq_one_letter_code
_entity_poly.pdbx_strand_id
1 'polypeptide(L)'
;MKKFVLKCSLYTLRGMMSFIYFFIKLFPIKSNKVLMISRQSNEPSIDFKVLRDEMLKSNPNTQVKMLCKKIPKKIWKRIGYCFYIIKCMYHISTSNVCIVEGYVIPVSALKHKKRLVIVQIWHALGAIKKFGKQVVDQKEGSSSIVANIMKMHKNYTFVTCASKATREFYAEAFGIEKEKILVLGMPRIDYLLEKDNQINKKVEKLLEEYPKLKEKQNILYVPTFRKGESTLVEKIIDEIDETKYNLIIRLHPLDK
;
A
#
# COMPACT_ATOMS: atom_id res chain seq x y z
N MET A 1 20.00 26.03 8.74
CA MET A 1 20.60 24.96 9.55
C MET A 1 19.76 23.66 9.51
N LYS A 2 18.50 23.59 9.95
CA LYS A 2 17.67 22.35 9.98
C LYS A 2 17.56 21.62 8.62
N LYS A 3 17.32 22.33 7.50
CA LYS A 3 17.22 21.72 6.15
C LYS A 3 18.55 21.13 5.67
N PHE A 4 19.69 21.73 6.03
CA PHE A 4 21.02 21.23 5.68
C PHE A 4 21.32 19.91 6.44
N VAL A 5 21.11 19.89 7.75
CA VAL A 5 21.26 18.68 8.57
C VAL A 5 20.39 17.53 8.06
N LEU A 6 19.13 17.82 7.70
CA LEU A 6 18.24 16.82 7.12
C LEU A 6 18.79 16.27 5.81
N LYS A 7 19.30 17.12 4.90
CA LYS A 7 19.89 16.65 3.63
C LYS A 7 21.09 15.74 3.89
N CYS A 8 22.02 16.15 4.75
CA CYS A 8 23.19 15.34 5.11
C CYS A 8 22.78 13.98 5.68
N SER A 9 21.85 13.95 6.65
CA SER A 9 21.33 12.71 7.24
C SER A 9 20.71 11.77 6.20
N LEU A 10 19.93 12.30 5.24
CA LEU A 10 19.31 11.50 4.19
C LEU A 10 20.34 10.95 3.19
N TYR A 11 21.34 11.74 2.80
CA TYR A 11 22.43 11.26 1.96
C TYR A 11 23.26 10.18 2.65
N THR A 12 23.61 10.38 3.92
CA THR A 12 24.31 9.36 4.73
C THR A 12 23.51 8.08 4.83
N LEU A 13 22.22 8.17 5.18
CA LEU A 13 21.34 6.99 5.24
C LEU A 13 21.29 6.26 3.91
N ARG A 14 21.10 6.97 2.80
CA ARG A 14 21.08 6.37 1.46
C ARG A 14 22.42 5.76 1.09
N GLY A 15 23.53 6.40 1.45
CA GLY A 15 24.90 5.88 1.27
C GLY A 15 25.10 4.57 2.01
N MET A 16 24.75 4.53 3.32
CA MET A 16 24.80 3.31 4.13
C MET A 16 23.95 2.18 3.55
N MET A 17 22.70 2.48 3.16
CA MET A 17 21.83 1.50 2.52
C MET A 17 22.44 0.97 1.21
N SER A 18 23.03 1.85 0.38
CA SER A 18 23.65 1.46 -0.88
C SER A 18 24.88 0.59 -0.65
N PHE A 19 25.69 0.89 0.36
CA PHE A 19 26.87 0.11 0.75
C PHE A 19 26.46 -1.30 1.22
N ILE A 20 25.52 -1.41 2.15
CA ILE A 20 25.01 -2.71 2.60
C ILE A 20 24.41 -3.49 1.42
N TYR A 21 23.64 -2.82 0.56
CA TYR A 21 22.98 -3.44 -0.58
C TYR A 21 23.97 -3.93 -1.64
N PHE A 22 25.12 -3.30 -1.75
CA PHE A 22 26.21 -3.76 -2.64
C PHE A 22 26.62 -5.21 -2.32
N PHE A 23 26.83 -5.53 -1.04
CA PHE A 23 27.13 -6.89 -0.62
C PHE A 23 25.92 -7.83 -0.74
N ILE A 24 24.74 -7.37 -0.42
CA ILE A 24 23.52 -8.17 -0.55
C ILE A 24 23.25 -8.55 -2.01
N LYS A 25 23.66 -7.73 -2.97
CA LYS A 25 23.53 -8.05 -4.39
C LYS A 25 24.43 -9.21 -4.87
N LEU A 26 25.38 -9.67 -4.09
CA LEU A 26 26.18 -10.86 -4.43
C LEU A 26 25.36 -12.15 -4.37
N PHE A 27 24.29 -12.18 -3.56
CA PHE A 27 23.39 -13.33 -3.52
C PHE A 27 22.64 -13.52 -4.85
N PRO A 28 22.51 -14.76 -5.37
CA PRO A 28 21.87 -15.02 -6.67
C PRO A 28 20.37 -14.72 -6.66
N ILE A 29 19.84 -14.39 -7.84
CA ILE A 29 18.39 -14.29 -8.06
C ILE A 29 17.81 -15.70 -8.15
N LYS A 30 16.71 -15.94 -7.43
CA LYS A 30 15.87 -17.13 -7.58
C LYS A 30 14.79 -16.82 -8.62
N SER A 31 14.82 -17.55 -9.75
CA SER A 31 13.95 -17.29 -10.92
C SER A 31 12.45 -17.42 -10.62
N ASN A 32 12.08 -18.31 -9.69
CA ASN A 32 10.70 -18.56 -9.28
C ASN A 32 10.27 -17.75 -8.06
N LYS A 33 11.07 -16.77 -7.60
CA LYS A 33 10.75 -15.99 -6.40
C LYS A 33 10.08 -14.68 -6.75
N VAL A 34 8.89 -14.47 -6.20
CA VAL A 34 8.13 -13.23 -6.21
C VAL A 34 8.10 -12.64 -4.80
N LEU A 35 8.46 -11.37 -4.71
CA LEU A 35 8.41 -10.60 -3.48
C LEU A 35 7.27 -9.60 -3.55
N MET A 36 6.46 -9.53 -2.51
CA MET A 36 5.42 -8.50 -2.34
C MET A 36 5.75 -7.66 -1.11
N ILE A 37 5.85 -6.34 -1.27
CA ILE A 37 6.19 -5.43 -0.16
C ILE A 37 5.14 -4.37 0.00
N SER A 38 4.65 -4.22 1.24
CA SER A 38 3.78 -3.14 1.67
C SER A 38 4.26 -2.50 2.96
N ARG A 39 3.99 -1.20 3.09
CA ARG A 39 4.09 -0.46 4.34
C ARG A 39 2.76 0.16 4.80
N GLN A 40 1.68 -0.19 4.10
CA GLN A 40 0.34 0.33 4.38
C GLN A 40 -0.30 -0.38 5.58
N SER A 41 0.01 -1.67 5.74
CA SER A 41 -0.49 -2.50 6.82
C SER A 41 0.63 -3.40 7.37
N ASN A 42 0.40 -4.01 8.54
CA ASN A 42 1.21 -5.11 9.05
C ASN A 42 0.78 -6.46 8.47
N GLU A 43 -0.40 -6.50 7.85
CA GLU A 43 -0.98 -7.66 7.19
C GLU A 43 -1.01 -7.46 5.67
N PRO A 44 -0.93 -8.54 4.89
CA PRO A 44 -1.12 -8.48 3.44
C PRO A 44 -2.49 -7.92 3.08
N SER A 45 -2.53 -7.02 2.08
CA SER A 45 -3.77 -6.51 1.50
C SER A 45 -4.56 -7.60 0.78
N ILE A 46 -5.82 -7.32 0.48
CA ILE A 46 -6.65 -8.19 -0.36
C ILE A 46 -5.98 -8.38 -1.73
N ASP A 47 -5.45 -7.31 -2.34
CA ASP A 47 -4.76 -7.39 -3.63
C ASP A 47 -3.59 -8.37 -3.58
N PHE A 48 -2.77 -8.33 -2.51
CA PHE A 48 -1.65 -9.27 -2.37
C PHE A 48 -2.11 -10.71 -2.16
N LYS A 49 -3.20 -10.93 -1.44
CA LYS A 49 -3.75 -12.27 -1.21
C LYS A 49 -4.29 -12.87 -2.52
N VAL A 50 -5.11 -12.11 -3.25
CA VAL A 50 -5.67 -12.52 -4.54
C VAL A 50 -4.55 -12.82 -5.54
N LEU A 51 -3.58 -11.91 -5.70
CA LEU A 51 -2.44 -12.12 -6.59
C LEU A 51 -1.61 -13.34 -6.20
N ARG A 52 -1.35 -13.56 -4.90
CA ARG A 52 -0.63 -14.75 -4.45
C ARG A 52 -1.36 -16.02 -4.83
N ASP A 53 -2.66 -16.07 -4.55
CA ASP A 53 -3.45 -17.28 -4.73
C ASP A 53 -3.54 -17.62 -6.24
N GLU A 54 -3.72 -16.63 -7.10
CA GLU A 54 -3.74 -16.83 -8.54
C GLU A 54 -2.35 -17.22 -9.10
N MET A 55 -1.28 -16.63 -8.58
CA MET A 55 0.09 -17.03 -8.97
C MET A 55 0.40 -18.48 -8.58
N LEU A 56 0.00 -18.92 -7.39
CA LEU A 56 0.22 -20.30 -6.94
C LEU A 56 -0.65 -21.29 -7.70
N LYS A 57 -1.87 -20.89 -8.07
CA LYS A 57 -2.76 -21.69 -8.92
C LYS A 57 -2.18 -21.86 -10.32
N SER A 58 -1.66 -20.79 -10.92
CA SER A 58 -1.06 -20.82 -12.26
C SER A 58 0.30 -21.51 -12.29
N ASN A 59 1.10 -21.37 -11.24
CA ASN A 59 2.42 -22.01 -11.12
C ASN A 59 2.72 -22.36 -9.65
N PRO A 60 2.44 -23.61 -9.22
CA PRO A 60 2.65 -24.06 -7.84
C PRO A 60 4.11 -23.98 -7.34
N ASN A 61 5.09 -23.93 -8.26
CA ASN A 61 6.51 -23.81 -7.90
C ASN A 61 6.93 -22.37 -7.57
N THR A 62 6.02 -21.40 -7.65
CA THR A 62 6.32 -20.00 -7.35
C THR A 62 6.53 -19.81 -5.85
N GLN A 63 7.65 -19.19 -5.48
CA GLN A 63 7.96 -18.84 -4.09
C GLN A 63 7.49 -17.42 -3.80
N VAL A 64 6.27 -17.25 -3.29
CA VAL A 64 5.75 -15.92 -2.93
C VAL A 64 6.17 -15.56 -1.50
N LYS A 65 6.90 -14.44 -1.37
CA LYS A 65 7.28 -13.84 -0.08
C LYS A 65 6.58 -12.51 0.10
N MET A 66 5.79 -12.38 1.17
CA MET A 66 5.14 -11.11 1.53
C MET A 66 5.86 -10.45 2.71
N LEU A 67 6.15 -9.17 2.59
CA LEU A 67 6.76 -8.34 3.62
C LEU A 67 5.89 -7.10 3.83
N CYS A 68 5.00 -7.18 4.82
CA CYS A 68 4.05 -6.11 5.16
C CYS A 68 4.37 -5.58 6.55
N LYS A 69 4.76 -4.30 6.65
CA LYS A 69 5.05 -3.66 7.95
C LYS A 69 4.94 -2.16 7.89
N LYS A 70 4.07 -1.58 8.73
CA LYS A 70 3.98 -0.13 8.93
C LYS A 70 5.25 0.43 9.57
N ILE A 71 5.61 1.67 9.20
CA ILE A 71 6.70 2.38 9.86
C ILE A 71 6.29 2.69 11.30
N PRO A 72 7.08 2.29 12.30
CA PRO A 72 6.74 2.53 13.70
C PRO A 72 6.72 4.01 14.03
N LYS A 73 5.71 4.46 14.80
CA LYS A 73 5.64 5.83 15.31
C LYS A 73 6.72 6.10 16.38
N LYS A 74 6.95 5.13 17.31
CA LYS A 74 7.93 5.26 18.40
C LYS A 74 9.36 5.09 17.90
N ILE A 75 10.26 6.02 18.28
CA ILE A 75 11.63 6.11 17.73
C ILE A 75 12.47 4.84 18.01
N TRP A 76 12.40 4.30 19.21
CA TRP A 76 13.12 3.08 19.60
C TRP A 76 12.68 1.83 18.81
N LYS A 77 11.38 1.74 18.42
CA LYS A 77 10.92 0.68 17.52
C LYS A 77 11.47 0.84 16.10
N ARG A 78 12.01 2.00 15.74
CA ARG A 78 12.63 2.25 14.43
C ARG A 78 13.96 1.52 14.27
N ILE A 79 14.69 1.23 15.36
CA ILE A 79 15.91 0.40 15.30
C ILE A 79 15.58 -0.99 14.74
N GLY A 80 14.57 -1.67 15.31
CA GLY A 80 14.09 -2.95 14.77
C GLY A 80 13.55 -2.86 13.34
N TYR A 81 13.04 -1.67 12.95
CA TYR A 81 12.61 -1.41 11.58
C TYR A 81 13.81 -1.30 10.62
N CYS A 82 14.98 -0.84 11.06
CA CYS A 82 16.20 -0.85 10.23
C CYS A 82 16.61 -2.27 9.83
N PHE A 83 16.56 -3.22 10.76
CA PHE A 83 16.81 -4.64 10.44
C PHE A 83 15.76 -5.20 9.48
N TYR A 84 14.49 -4.77 9.62
CA TYR A 84 13.46 -5.12 8.65
C TYR A 84 13.75 -4.57 7.25
N ILE A 85 14.29 -3.36 7.13
CA ILE A 85 14.72 -2.78 5.86
C ILE A 85 15.84 -3.61 5.22
N ILE A 86 16.83 -4.07 6.00
CA ILE A 86 17.90 -4.95 5.52
C ILE A 86 17.31 -6.28 5.02
N LYS A 87 16.34 -6.85 5.73
CA LYS A 87 15.58 -8.02 5.28
C LYS A 87 14.85 -7.75 3.95
N CYS A 88 14.21 -6.58 3.80
CA CYS A 88 13.60 -6.19 2.53
C CYS A 88 14.64 -6.13 1.42
N MET A 89 15.80 -5.50 1.65
CA MET A 89 16.90 -5.40 0.68
C MET A 89 17.37 -6.78 0.20
N TYR A 90 17.56 -7.74 1.13
CA TYR A 90 17.92 -9.12 0.80
C TYR A 90 16.87 -9.77 -0.11
N HIS A 91 15.58 -9.65 0.27
CA HIS A 91 14.52 -10.25 -0.52
C HIS A 91 14.35 -9.56 -1.89
N ILE A 92 14.52 -8.24 -2.00
CA ILE A 92 14.54 -7.51 -3.28
C ILE A 92 15.68 -8.04 -4.17
N SER A 93 16.89 -8.17 -3.63
CA SER A 93 18.07 -8.58 -4.40
C SER A 93 17.98 -10.02 -4.92
N THR A 94 17.26 -10.89 -4.22
CA THR A 94 17.18 -12.33 -4.51
C THR A 94 15.88 -12.74 -5.21
N SER A 95 15.00 -11.79 -5.53
CA SER A 95 13.74 -12.06 -6.25
C SER A 95 13.86 -11.73 -7.74
N ASN A 96 13.08 -12.43 -8.55
CA ASN A 96 12.93 -12.14 -9.96
C ASN A 96 11.91 -11.04 -10.22
N VAL A 97 10.84 -11.04 -9.41
CA VAL A 97 9.78 -10.02 -9.46
C VAL A 97 9.58 -9.43 -8.06
N CYS A 98 9.39 -8.12 -8.00
CA CYS A 98 9.02 -7.40 -6.79
C CYS A 98 7.75 -6.58 -7.05
N ILE A 99 6.67 -6.91 -6.34
CA ILE A 99 5.38 -6.20 -6.43
C ILE A 99 5.26 -5.29 -5.21
N VAL A 100 4.89 -4.05 -5.44
CA VAL A 100 4.70 -3.05 -4.38
C VAL A 100 3.35 -2.36 -4.53
N GLU A 101 2.70 -2.04 -3.41
CA GLU A 101 1.42 -1.30 -3.40
C GLU A 101 1.57 0.13 -2.85
N GLY A 102 2.77 0.67 -2.90
CA GLY A 102 3.04 2.03 -2.44
C GLY A 102 4.53 2.38 -2.54
N TYR A 103 4.89 3.54 -1.99
CA TYR A 103 6.28 3.96 -1.97
C TYR A 103 7.10 3.16 -0.97
N VAL A 104 8.09 2.42 -1.44
CA VAL A 104 9.01 1.61 -0.64
C VAL A 104 10.43 2.12 -0.84
N ILE A 105 11.04 2.72 0.21
CA ILE A 105 12.34 3.38 0.13
C ILE A 105 13.44 2.48 -0.47
N PRO A 106 13.68 1.24 0.00
CA PRO A 106 14.70 0.37 -0.60
C PRO A 106 14.49 0.11 -2.10
N VAL A 107 13.23 -0.02 -2.54
CA VAL A 107 12.89 -0.20 -3.95
C VAL A 107 13.26 1.03 -4.78
N SER A 108 12.92 2.22 -4.28
CA SER A 108 13.08 3.46 -5.04
C SER A 108 14.50 4.03 -4.98
N ALA A 109 15.16 3.96 -3.80
CA ALA A 109 16.42 4.65 -3.55
C ALA A 109 17.67 3.90 -4.02
N LEU A 110 17.60 2.56 -4.17
CA LEU A 110 18.74 1.70 -4.44
C LEU A 110 18.88 1.36 -5.94
N LYS A 111 20.09 0.97 -6.36
CA LYS A 111 20.35 0.47 -7.73
C LYS A 111 20.24 -1.04 -7.75
N HIS A 112 19.19 -1.57 -8.37
CA HIS A 112 18.89 -2.99 -8.43
C HIS A 112 19.64 -3.72 -9.54
N LYS A 113 19.56 -5.05 -9.53
CA LYS A 113 20.00 -5.91 -10.62
C LYS A 113 19.13 -5.67 -11.85
N LYS A 114 19.71 -5.68 -13.05
CA LYS A 114 18.97 -5.44 -14.30
C LYS A 114 17.83 -6.43 -14.54
N ARG A 115 17.95 -7.66 -14.04
CA ARG A 115 16.96 -8.72 -14.23
C ARG A 115 15.73 -8.59 -13.33
N LEU A 116 15.81 -7.78 -12.25
CA LEU A 116 14.68 -7.61 -11.34
C LEU A 116 13.57 -6.80 -12.01
N VAL A 117 12.38 -7.37 -12.10
CA VAL A 117 11.16 -6.68 -12.54
C VAL A 117 10.45 -6.11 -11.34
N ILE A 118 10.13 -4.81 -11.35
CA ILE A 118 9.45 -4.13 -10.25
C ILE A 118 8.11 -3.61 -10.75
N VAL A 119 7.01 -4.08 -10.13
CA VAL A 119 5.64 -3.72 -10.50
C VAL A 119 4.99 -2.94 -9.34
N GLN A 120 4.52 -1.73 -9.62
CA GLN A 120 3.71 -0.94 -8.70
C GLN A 120 2.24 -1.16 -9.02
N ILE A 121 1.48 -1.74 -8.08
CA ILE A 121 0.03 -1.97 -8.26
C ILE A 121 -0.83 -0.91 -7.59
N TRP A 122 -0.23 -0.06 -6.75
CA TRP A 122 -0.91 0.94 -5.92
C TRP A 122 -1.91 0.27 -4.94
N HIS A 123 -2.72 1.09 -4.26
CA HIS A 123 -3.66 0.62 -3.23
C HIS A 123 -5.01 1.35 -3.23
N ALA A 124 -5.25 2.21 -4.23
CA ALA A 124 -6.52 2.92 -4.40
C ALA A 124 -7.23 2.43 -5.68
N LEU A 125 -8.56 2.36 -5.64
CA LEU A 125 -9.38 1.88 -6.75
C LEU A 125 -9.37 2.79 -7.99
N GLY A 126 -8.77 3.96 -7.89
CA GLY A 126 -8.71 4.92 -8.98
C GLY A 126 -7.83 6.11 -8.63
N ALA A 127 -7.97 7.18 -9.40
CA ALA A 127 -7.23 8.44 -9.25
C ALA A 127 -8.15 9.58 -8.76
N ILE A 128 -8.99 9.32 -7.73
CA ILE A 128 -9.97 10.29 -7.20
C ILE A 128 -9.27 11.46 -6.50
N LYS A 129 -8.11 11.23 -5.91
CA LYS A 129 -7.31 12.24 -5.21
C LYS A 129 -5.90 12.28 -5.81
N LYS A 130 -5.25 13.43 -5.75
CA LYS A 130 -3.81 13.53 -6.05
C LYS A 130 -3.01 12.64 -5.13
N PHE A 131 -1.97 12.02 -5.65
CA PHE A 131 -1.10 11.08 -4.91
C PHE A 131 0.32 11.06 -5.48
N GLY A 132 1.21 10.32 -4.82
CA GLY A 132 2.59 10.17 -5.27
C GLY A 132 3.34 11.50 -5.34
N LYS A 133 3.92 11.82 -6.49
CA LYS A 133 4.65 13.07 -6.70
C LYS A 133 3.77 14.31 -6.76
N GLN A 134 2.49 14.16 -7.11
CA GLN A 134 1.52 15.26 -7.18
C GLN A 134 1.25 15.92 -5.82
N VAL A 135 1.55 15.24 -4.72
CA VAL A 135 1.34 15.75 -3.34
C VAL A 135 2.64 16.09 -2.61
N VAL A 136 3.77 16.14 -3.34
CA VAL A 136 5.05 16.58 -2.75
C VAL A 136 4.93 18.04 -2.31
N ASP A 137 5.48 18.33 -1.12
CA ASP A 137 5.39 19.61 -0.41
C ASP A 137 3.97 20.05 0.00
N GLN A 138 2.96 19.18 -0.17
CA GLN A 138 1.63 19.40 0.38
C GLN A 138 1.52 18.85 1.79
N LYS A 139 0.48 19.29 2.54
CA LYS A 139 0.26 18.96 3.97
C LYS A 139 0.31 17.47 4.29
N GLU A 140 -0.09 16.62 3.37
CA GLU A 140 -0.17 15.15 3.53
C GLU A 140 0.92 14.41 2.75
N GLY A 141 1.73 15.12 1.99
CA GLY A 141 2.79 14.60 1.15
C GLY A 141 4.15 14.53 1.83
N SER A 142 5.11 13.97 1.12
CA SER A 142 6.53 14.02 1.50
C SER A 142 7.14 15.36 1.11
N SER A 143 8.14 15.84 1.87
CA SER A 143 8.90 17.02 1.41
C SER A 143 9.69 16.69 0.14
N SER A 144 9.87 17.70 -0.72
CA SER A 144 10.70 17.59 -1.94
C SER A 144 12.13 17.13 -1.64
N ILE A 145 12.69 17.54 -0.49
CA ILE A 145 14.01 17.09 -0.04
C ILE A 145 14.04 15.57 0.10
N VAL A 146 13.07 14.99 0.80
CA VAL A 146 12.98 13.54 1.01
C VAL A 146 12.67 12.83 -0.32
N ALA A 147 11.70 13.33 -1.09
CA ALA A 147 11.30 12.77 -2.37
C ALA A 147 12.47 12.68 -3.36
N ASN A 148 13.27 13.75 -3.46
CA ASN A 148 14.41 13.81 -4.36
C ASN A 148 15.57 12.93 -3.90
N ILE A 149 16.00 13.04 -2.64
CA ILE A 149 17.17 12.29 -2.11
C ILE A 149 16.86 10.79 -2.08
N MET A 150 15.66 10.39 -1.65
CA MET A 150 15.24 9.00 -1.59
C MET A 150 14.63 8.49 -2.90
N LYS A 151 14.72 9.29 -3.98
CA LYS A 151 14.28 8.94 -5.34
C LYS A 151 12.84 8.39 -5.38
N MET A 152 11.91 9.12 -4.77
CA MET A 152 10.51 8.71 -4.66
C MET A 152 9.95 8.22 -6.00
N HIS A 153 9.35 7.03 -5.97
CA HIS A 153 8.74 6.35 -7.12
C HIS A 153 9.67 6.05 -8.32
N LYS A 154 10.99 5.92 -8.07
CA LYS A 154 11.93 5.40 -9.08
C LYS A 154 11.96 3.87 -9.12
N ASN A 155 12.54 3.35 -10.22
CA ASN A 155 12.86 1.95 -10.45
C ASN A 155 11.66 1.04 -10.76
N TYR A 156 10.47 1.55 -10.94
CA TYR A 156 9.37 0.72 -11.43
C TYR A 156 9.61 0.32 -12.89
N THR A 157 9.51 -0.96 -13.18
CA THR A 157 9.49 -1.49 -14.54
C THR A 157 8.12 -1.23 -15.16
N PHE A 158 7.07 -1.52 -14.38
CA PHE A 158 5.69 -1.29 -14.75
C PHE A 158 4.89 -0.73 -13.58
N VAL A 159 3.83 -0.02 -13.93
CA VAL A 159 2.77 0.40 -13.00
C VAL A 159 1.46 -0.12 -13.54
N THR A 160 0.58 -0.66 -12.70
CA THR A 160 -0.77 -1.04 -13.12
C THR A 160 -1.78 0.03 -12.74
N CYS A 161 -2.80 0.22 -13.55
CA CYS A 161 -3.94 1.08 -13.25
C CYS A 161 -5.26 0.40 -13.63
N ALA A 162 -6.36 0.92 -13.07
CA ALA A 162 -7.68 0.31 -13.22
C ALA A 162 -8.29 0.54 -14.61
N SER A 163 -8.02 1.69 -15.25
CA SER A 163 -8.66 2.05 -16.51
C SER A 163 -7.78 2.96 -17.37
N LYS A 164 -8.13 3.06 -18.66
CA LYS A 164 -7.49 4.01 -19.60
C LYS A 164 -7.60 5.45 -19.11
N ALA A 165 -8.75 5.82 -18.53
CA ALA A 165 -9.00 7.17 -18.01
C ALA A 165 -8.06 7.57 -16.86
N THR A 166 -7.60 6.61 -16.06
CA THR A 166 -6.70 6.88 -14.94
C THR A 166 -5.22 6.84 -15.31
N ARG A 167 -4.88 6.34 -16.50
CA ARG A 167 -3.50 6.10 -16.93
C ARG A 167 -2.60 7.35 -16.88
N GLU A 168 -3.11 8.50 -17.32
CA GLU A 168 -2.35 9.75 -17.31
C GLU A 168 -2.05 10.25 -15.90
N PHE A 169 -3.03 10.18 -15.02
CA PHE A 169 -2.86 10.56 -13.61
C PHE A 169 -1.83 9.69 -12.89
N TYR A 170 -1.77 8.39 -13.23
CA TYR A 170 -0.75 7.48 -12.72
C TYR A 170 0.64 7.80 -13.28
N ALA A 171 0.74 8.17 -14.57
CA ALA A 171 2.00 8.60 -15.20
C ALA A 171 2.59 9.81 -14.47
N GLU A 172 1.77 10.82 -14.21
CA GLU A 172 2.13 12.04 -13.49
C GLU A 172 2.49 11.74 -12.02
N ALA A 173 1.63 10.99 -11.32
CA ALA A 173 1.81 10.69 -9.90
C ALA A 173 3.09 9.89 -9.61
N PHE A 174 3.48 8.99 -10.48
CA PHE A 174 4.70 8.20 -10.33
C PHE A 174 5.89 8.79 -11.10
N GLY A 175 5.64 9.73 -12.01
CA GLY A 175 6.67 10.32 -12.89
C GLY A 175 7.35 9.23 -13.72
N ILE A 176 6.53 8.44 -14.40
CA ILE A 176 6.91 7.33 -15.28
C ILE A 176 6.25 7.51 -16.65
N GLU A 177 6.89 6.99 -17.68
CA GLU A 177 6.37 7.00 -19.06
C GLU A 177 5.02 6.24 -19.14
N LYS A 178 4.06 6.75 -19.94
CA LYS A 178 2.72 6.16 -20.08
C LYS A 178 2.77 4.72 -20.60
N GLU A 179 3.75 4.38 -21.41
CA GLU A 179 3.96 3.07 -22.02
C GLU A 179 4.26 1.99 -20.97
N LYS A 180 4.81 2.38 -19.83
CA LYS A 180 5.08 1.50 -18.69
C LYS A 180 3.87 1.32 -17.78
N ILE A 181 2.75 2.00 -18.06
CA ILE A 181 1.51 1.87 -17.28
C ILE A 181 0.58 0.91 -18.01
N LEU A 182 0.35 -0.22 -17.38
CA LEU A 182 -0.50 -1.29 -17.88
C LEU A 182 -1.91 -1.14 -17.33
N VAL A 183 -2.89 -1.15 -18.21
CA VAL A 183 -4.32 -1.12 -17.85
C VAL A 183 -4.77 -2.55 -17.65
N LEU A 184 -4.72 -3.06 -16.42
CA LEU A 184 -5.00 -4.46 -16.07
C LEU A 184 -6.13 -4.63 -15.06
N GLY A 185 -6.79 -3.55 -14.64
CA GLY A 185 -7.71 -3.60 -13.51
C GLY A 185 -6.99 -3.65 -12.16
N MET A 186 -7.73 -4.04 -11.12
CA MET A 186 -7.20 -4.18 -9.76
C MET A 186 -7.69 -5.48 -9.14
N PRO A 187 -6.82 -6.28 -8.52
CA PRO A 187 -7.17 -7.61 -7.97
C PRO A 187 -8.32 -7.60 -6.98
N ARG A 188 -8.43 -6.54 -6.16
CA ARG A 188 -9.54 -6.43 -5.19
C ARG A 188 -10.92 -6.26 -5.84
N ILE A 189 -10.99 -5.84 -7.11
CA ILE A 189 -12.26 -5.74 -7.83
C ILE A 189 -12.80 -7.13 -8.10
N ASP A 190 -11.95 -8.07 -8.50
CA ASP A 190 -12.35 -9.47 -8.72
C ASP A 190 -12.90 -10.07 -7.42
N TYR A 191 -12.20 -9.81 -6.29
CA TYR A 191 -12.69 -10.22 -4.97
C TYR A 191 -14.05 -9.60 -4.59
N LEU A 192 -14.31 -8.34 -4.98
CA LEU A 192 -15.59 -7.69 -4.69
C LEU A 192 -16.73 -8.17 -5.62
N LEU A 193 -16.39 -8.58 -6.83
CA LEU A 193 -17.36 -9.05 -7.82
C LEU A 193 -17.63 -10.56 -7.74
N GLU A 194 -16.74 -11.31 -7.08
CA GLU A 194 -17.02 -12.72 -6.81
C GLU A 194 -18.32 -12.85 -6.02
N LYS A 195 -19.35 -13.43 -6.66
CA LYS A 195 -20.58 -13.86 -6.01
C LYS A 195 -20.27 -15.06 -5.13
N ASP A 196 -19.72 -14.80 -3.96
CA ASP A 196 -19.10 -15.82 -3.15
C ASP A 196 -20.08 -16.35 -2.10
N ASN A 197 -20.23 -17.68 -2.07
CA ASN A 197 -20.80 -18.39 -0.92
C ASN A 197 -20.16 -18.00 0.42
N GLN A 198 -18.91 -17.49 0.40
CA GLN A 198 -18.24 -16.95 1.57
C GLN A 198 -18.82 -15.61 2.02
N ILE A 199 -19.34 -14.75 1.13
CA ILE A 199 -20.00 -13.49 1.51
C ILE A 199 -21.26 -13.82 2.30
N ASN A 200 -22.10 -14.74 1.81
CA ASN A 200 -23.31 -15.17 2.50
C ASN A 200 -22.97 -15.75 3.89
N LYS A 201 -21.98 -16.63 3.99
CA LYS A 201 -21.51 -17.14 5.30
C LYS A 201 -21.01 -16.06 6.24
N LYS A 202 -20.32 -15.03 5.72
CA LYS A 202 -19.87 -13.90 6.53
C LYS A 202 -21.05 -13.03 6.99
N VAL A 203 -22.05 -12.84 6.13
CA VAL A 203 -23.28 -12.14 6.47
C VAL A 203 -24.05 -12.91 7.52
N GLU A 204 -24.23 -14.23 7.36
CA GLU A 204 -24.88 -15.09 8.36
C GLU A 204 -24.18 -14.97 9.72
N LYS A 205 -22.84 -15.12 9.76
CA LYS A 205 -22.07 -14.96 10.98
C LYS A 205 -22.22 -13.56 11.61
N LEU A 206 -22.24 -12.50 10.80
CA LEU A 206 -22.44 -11.14 11.26
C LEU A 206 -23.84 -10.99 11.88
N LEU A 207 -24.85 -11.56 11.27
CA LEU A 207 -26.24 -11.53 11.75
C LEU A 207 -26.49 -12.42 12.97
N GLU A 208 -25.67 -13.45 13.19
CA GLU A 208 -25.60 -14.23 14.43
C GLU A 208 -24.96 -13.42 15.56
N GLU A 209 -23.85 -12.74 15.27
CA GLU A 209 -23.14 -11.91 16.24
C GLU A 209 -23.92 -10.64 16.63
N TYR A 210 -24.68 -10.07 15.66
CA TYR A 210 -25.48 -8.86 15.84
C TYR A 210 -26.94 -9.08 15.39
N PRO A 211 -27.78 -9.80 16.15
CA PRO A 211 -29.16 -10.15 15.75
C PRO A 211 -30.03 -8.94 15.43
N LYS A 212 -29.82 -7.81 16.11
CA LYS A 212 -30.53 -6.54 15.87
C LYS A 212 -30.46 -6.04 14.44
N LEU A 213 -29.44 -6.45 13.68
CA LEU A 213 -29.30 -6.08 12.26
C LEU A 213 -30.38 -6.70 11.36
N LYS A 214 -31.13 -7.71 11.86
CA LYS A 214 -32.27 -8.31 11.16
C LYS A 214 -33.60 -7.60 11.41
N GLU A 215 -33.68 -6.81 12.48
CA GLU A 215 -34.93 -6.27 12.98
C GLU A 215 -35.34 -4.95 12.31
N LYS A 216 -34.34 -4.17 11.87
CA LYS A 216 -34.52 -2.82 11.34
C LYS A 216 -33.68 -2.59 10.09
N GLN A 217 -33.96 -1.51 9.38
CA GLN A 217 -33.11 -1.08 8.27
C GLN A 217 -31.75 -0.59 8.78
N ASN A 218 -30.67 -1.04 8.15
CA ASN A 218 -29.31 -0.70 8.57
C ASN A 218 -28.76 0.50 7.79
N ILE A 219 -28.29 1.51 8.48
CA ILE A 219 -27.58 2.67 7.94
C ILE A 219 -26.10 2.55 8.31
N LEU A 220 -25.23 2.44 7.30
CA LEU A 220 -23.79 2.40 7.48
C LEU A 220 -23.18 3.76 7.19
N TYR A 221 -22.65 4.44 8.20
CA TYR A 221 -21.91 5.69 8.08
C TYR A 221 -20.40 5.46 8.12
N VAL A 222 -19.71 5.70 6.98
CA VAL A 222 -18.26 5.51 6.81
C VAL A 222 -17.64 6.83 6.36
N PRO A 223 -17.33 7.76 7.28
CA PRO A 223 -16.79 9.07 6.91
C PRO A 223 -15.35 8.96 6.38
N THR A 224 -14.97 9.91 5.52
CA THR A 224 -13.57 10.13 5.14
C THR A 224 -12.84 10.84 6.28
N PHE A 225 -11.52 10.58 6.40
CA PHE A 225 -10.70 11.29 7.39
C PHE A 225 -10.75 12.81 7.21
N ARG A 226 -10.99 13.51 8.31
CA ARG A 226 -10.92 14.98 8.41
C ARG A 226 -10.10 15.34 9.64
N LYS A 227 -9.16 16.30 9.48
CA LYS A 227 -8.48 16.87 10.65
C LYS A 227 -9.40 17.83 11.37
N GLY A 228 -9.76 17.53 12.60
CA GLY A 228 -10.65 18.26 13.47
C GLY A 228 -11.77 17.37 13.99
N GLU A 229 -12.46 17.82 15.02
CA GLU A 229 -13.62 17.12 15.56
C GLU A 229 -14.74 17.11 14.52
N SER A 230 -15.29 15.94 14.25
CA SER A 230 -16.41 15.78 13.35
C SER A 230 -17.71 15.85 14.17
N THR A 231 -18.28 17.02 14.29
CA THR A 231 -19.60 17.21 14.88
C THR A 231 -20.72 16.49 14.11
N LEU A 232 -20.44 15.99 12.90
CA LEU A 232 -21.42 15.30 12.08
C LEU A 232 -21.83 13.94 12.65
N VAL A 233 -20.92 13.24 13.32
CA VAL A 233 -21.23 11.94 13.96
C VAL A 233 -22.25 12.14 15.06
N GLU A 234 -22.03 13.14 15.93
CA GLU A 234 -22.95 13.49 17.03
C GLU A 234 -24.31 13.88 16.48
N LYS A 235 -24.37 14.74 15.47
CA LYS A 235 -25.64 15.13 14.82
C LYS A 235 -26.39 13.94 14.21
N ILE A 236 -25.68 12.99 13.58
CA ILE A 236 -26.33 11.79 13.03
C ILE A 236 -26.90 10.92 14.14
N ILE A 237 -26.19 10.79 15.28
CA ILE A 237 -26.66 10.04 16.43
C ILE A 237 -27.91 10.69 17.02
N ASP A 238 -27.91 12.02 17.15
CA ASP A 238 -29.01 12.77 17.74
C ASP A 238 -30.27 12.81 16.86
N GLU A 239 -30.11 12.78 15.55
CA GLU A 239 -31.21 12.93 14.58
C GLU A 239 -31.77 11.60 14.05
N ILE A 240 -31.11 10.46 14.30
CA ILE A 240 -31.56 9.18 13.77
C ILE A 240 -32.78 8.65 14.51
N ASP A 241 -33.78 8.18 13.77
CA ASP A 241 -34.94 7.47 14.33
C ASP A 241 -34.53 6.02 14.67
N GLU A 242 -34.07 5.79 15.88
CA GLU A 242 -33.66 4.47 16.39
C GLU A 242 -34.80 3.44 16.40
N THR A 243 -36.06 3.87 16.27
CA THR A 243 -37.20 2.92 16.17
C THR A 243 -37.23 2.24 14.82
N LYS A 244 -36.75 2.89 13.76
CA LYS A 244 -36.76 2.41 12.37
C LYS A 244 -35.41 1.91 11.86
N TYR A 245 -34.31 2.47 12.41
CA TYR A 245 -32.97 2.24 11.86
C TYR A 245 -31.99 1.71 12.90
N ASN A 246 -31.09 0.84 12.46
CA ASN A 246 -29.84 0.58 13.14
C ASN A 246 -28.75 1.48 12.54
N LEU A 247 -28.02 2.21 13.35
CA LEU A 247 -26.88 3.02 12.91
C LEU A 247 -25.57 2.27 13.17
N ILE A 248 -24.81 2.05 12.11
CA ILE A 248 -23.49 1.44 12.17
C ILE A 248 -22.46 2.51 11.78
N ILE A 249 -21.60 2.91 12.72
CA ILE A 249 -20.58 3.92 12.49
C ILE A 249 -19.22 3.24 12.40
N ARG A 250 -18.52 3.43 11.28
CA ARG A 250 -17.14 3.00 11.11
C ARG A 250 -16.25 4.18 10.80
N LEU A 251 -15.65 4.75 11.83
CA LEU A 251 -14.73 5.88 11.67
C LEU A 251 -13.48 5.50 10.87
N HIS A 252 -12.86 6.50 10.27
CA HIS A 252 -11.60 6.32 9.58
C HIS A 252 -10.50 5.90 10.58
N PRO A 253 -9.57 4.99 10.25
CA PRO A 253 -8.52 4.50 11.18
C PRO A 253 -7.59 5.57 11.78
N LEU A 254 -7.62 6.80 11.26
CA LEU A 254 -6.87 7.95 11.77
C LEU A 254 -7.73 8.86 12.66
N ASP A 255 -9.06 8.68 12.70
CA ASP A 255 -9.95 9.33 13.65
C ASP A 255 -9.75 8.68 15.02
N LYS A 256 -9.79 9.50 16.07
CA LYS A 256 -9.62 9.04 17.46
C LYS A 256 -10.96 9.03 18.16
#